data_9f9373c693c834e4dd40ded0bf105df9
#
_entry.id   9f9373c693c834e4dd40ded0bf105df9
#
_cell.length_a   1.000
_cell.length_b   1.000
_cell.length_c   1.000
_cell.angle_alpha   90.00
_cell.angle_beta   90.00
_cell.angle_gamma   90.00
#
_symmetry.space_group_name_H-M   'P 1'
#
loop_
_entity.id
_entity.type
_entity.pdbx_description
1 polymer ?
#
loop_
_entity_poly.entity_id
_entity_poly.type
_entity_poly.pdbx_seq_one_letter_code
_entity_poly.pdbx_strand_id
1 'polypeptide(L)'
;MKSKLFFLLIAMMILAVPMFAQGGAAPAAASNQWVPVTAGFAMAIASGLCALGMGMAISGAAEGAARNPGAFPAIRFALIFGLALIESLALYTLVIIFVKVQ
;
A
#
# COMPACT_ATOMS: atom_id res chain seq x y z
N MET A 1 -22.34 -11.57 12.80
CA MET A 1 -21.08 -12.10 13.34
C MET A 1 -19.89 -11.86 12.42
N LYS A 2 -20.01 -12.03 11.10
CA LYS A 2 -18.90 -11.89 10.13
C LYS A 2 -18.29 -10.48 10.07
N SER A 3 -19.09 -9.42 10.19
CA SER A 3 -18.60 -8.04 10.18
C SER A 3 -17.79 -7.68 11.43
N LYS A 4 -18.22 -8.15 12.60
CA LYS A 4 -17.47 -7.93 13.86
C LYS A 4 -16.13 -8.62 13.86
N LEU A 5 -16.06 -9.84 13.30
CA LEU A 5 -14.82 -10.58 13.12
C LEU A 5 -13.86 -9.86 12.15
N PHE A 6 -14.41 -9.29 11.10
CA PHE A 6 -13.65 -8.51 10.11
C PHE A 6 -13.02 -7.26 10.74
N PHE A 7 -13.80 -6.48 11.49
CA PHE A 7 -13.29 -5.31 12.21
C PHE A 7 -12.28 -5.67 13.29
N LEU A 8 -12.47 -6.81 13.95
CA LEU A 8 -11.55 -7.30 14.98
C LEU A 8 -10.22 -7.75 14.37
N LEU A 9 -10.24 -8.38 13.19
CA LEU A 9 -9.05 -8.75 12.42
C LEU A 9 -8.28 -7.52 11.93
N ILE A 10 -8.97 -6.49 11.44
CA ILE A 10 -8.35 -5.22 11.03
C ILE A 10 -7.73 -4.51 12.25
N ALA A 11 -8.43 -4.44 13.37
CA ALA A 11 -7.92 -3.83 14.60
C ALA A 11 -6.68 -4.60 15.11
N MET A 12 -6.70 -5.91 15.04
CA MET A 12 -5.56 -6.77 15.44
C MET A 12 -4.37 -6.59 14.49
N MET A 13 -4.63 -6.42 13.21
CA MET A 13 -3.59 -6.16 12.20
C MET A 13 -2.95 -4.78 12.40
N ILE A 14 -3.74 -3.74 12.72
CA ILE A 14 -3.25 -2.39 13.02
C ILE A 14 -2.42 -2.39 14.33
N LEU A 15 -2.82 -3.17 15.33
CA LEU A 15 -2.09 -3.27 16.60
C LEU A 15 -0.82 -4.14 16.51
N ALA A 16 -0.75 -5.08 15.56
CA ALA A 16 0.42 -5.95 15.36
C ALA A 16 1.59 -5.25 14.65
N VAL A 17 1.31 -4.25 13.81
CA VAL A 17 2.33 -3.54 13.02
C VAL A 17 3.42 -2.88 13.88
N PRO A 18 3.13 -2.16 14.99
CA PRO A 18 4.18 -1.54 15.79
C PRO A 18 5.07 -2.55 16.52
N MET A 19 4.62 -3.77 16.76
CA MET A 19 5.39 -4.77 17.50
C MET A 19 6.51 -5.39 16.65
N PHE A 20 6.31 -5.49 15.33
CA PHE A 20 7.35 -5.95 14.40
C PHE A 20 8.36 -4.85 14.04
N ALA A 21 7.98 -3.57 14.20
CA ALA A 21 8.86 -2.45 13.93
C ALA A 21 9.89 -2.18 15.06
N GLN A 22 9.72 -2.79 16.24
CA GLN A 22 10.61 -2.61 17.39
C GLN A 22 11.72 -3.65 17.50
N GLY A 23 11.75 -4.67 16.65
CA GLY A 23 12.76 -5.71 16.66
C GLY A 23 14.03 -5.29 15.95
N GLY A 24 14.97 -4.64 16.67
CA GLY A 24 16.31 -4.47 16.16
C GLY A 24 16.89 -3.05 16.15
N ALA A 25 16.53 -2.20 17.10
CA ALA A 25 17.24 -0.95 17.30
C ALA A 25 18.59 -1.22 18.00
N ALA A 26 19.67 -1.32 17.23
CA ALA A 26 20.99 -1.04 17.76
C ALA A 26 21.02 0.41 18.31
N PRO A 27 21.75 0.71 19.41
CA PRO A 27 21.82 2.06 19.93
C PRO A 27 22.51 2.96 18.90
N ALA A 28 21.71 3.64 18.10
CA ALA A 28 22.20 4.61 17.13
C ALA A 28 22.60 5.88 17.89
N ALA A 29 23.83 6.32 17.67
CA ALA A 29 24.26 7.66 17.98
C ALA A 29 23.20 8.66 17.49
N ALA A 30 22.65 9.49 18.40
CA ALA A 30 21.74 10.60 18.19
C ALA A 30 20.94 10.55 16.87
N SER A 31 20.21 9.48 16.64
CA SER A 31 19.35 9.37 15.46
C SER A 31 18.22 10.40 15.59
N ASN A 32 18.13 11.25 14.60
CA ASN A 32 17.07 12.24 14.52
C ASN A 32 15.72 11.50 14.59
N GLN A 33 15.03 11.60 15.73
CA GLN A 33 13.78 10.86 16.01
C GLN A 33 12.68 11.14 14.98
N TRP A 34 12.84 12.21 14.20
CA TRP A 34 11.93 12.59 13.13
C TRP A 34 12.04 11.72 11.88
N VAL A 35 13.19 11.08 11.65
CA VAL A 35 13.42 10.28 10.45
C VAL A 35 12.46 9.07 10.36
N PRO A 36 12.28 8.24 11.40
CA PRO A 36 11.29 7.16 11.35
C PRO A 36 9.85 7.65 11.20
N VAL A 37 9.53 8.77 11.85
CA VAL A 37 8.18 9.36 11.79
C VAL A 37 7.88 9.86 10.38
N THR A 38 8.78 10.62 9.79
CA THR A 38 8.62 11.14 8.43
C THR A 38 8.61 10.03 7.38
N ALA A 39 9.42 8.99 7.56
CA ALA A 39 9.42 7.81 6.71
C ALA A 39 8.07 7.07 6.76
N GLY A 40 7.51 6.91 7.95
CA GLY A 40 6.18 6.31 8.14
C GLY A 40 5.08 7.11 7.44
N PHE A 41 5.06 8.43 7.59
CA PHE A 41 4.12 9.30 6.89
C PHE A 41 4.30 9.25 5.38
N ALA A 42 5.53 9.29 4.88
CA ALA A 42 5.81 9.20 3.45
C ALA A 42 5.27 7.89 2.86
N MET A 43 5.49 6.77 3.55
CA MET A 43 4.98 5.47 3.11
C MET A 43 3.45 5.39 3.18
N ALA A 44 2.84 5.92 4.23
CA ALA A 44 1.39 5.94 4.37
C ALA A 44 0.71 6.74 3.25
N ILE A 45 1.27 7.90 2.90
CA ILE A 45 0.77 8.74 1.81
C ILE A 45 0.97 8.03 0.47
N ALA A 46 2.16 7.49 0.19
CA ALA A 46 2.45 6.81 -1.05
C ALA A 46 1.52 5.60 -1.26
N SER A 47 1.39 4.72 -0.27
CA SER A 47 0.54 3.54 -0.37
C SER A 47 -0.95 3.91 -0.42
N GLY A 48 -1.38 4.91 0.33
CA GLY A 48 -2.76 5.39 0.33
C GLY A 48 -3.19 5.95 -1.02
N LEU A 49 -2.35 6.78 -1.66
CA LEU A 49 -2.63 7.32 -3.00
C LEU A 49 -2.58 6.24 -4.07
N CYS A 50 -1.64 5.29 -4.00
CA CYS A 50 -1.62 4.13 -4.89
C CYS A 50 -2.89 3.30 -4.74
N ALA A 51 -3.36 3.03 -3.53
CA ALA A 51 -4.59 2.29 -3.27
C ALA A 51 -5.83 2.99 -3.85
N LEU A 52 -5.92 4.32 -3.72
CA LEU A 52 -6.99 5.09 -4.36
C LEU A 52 -6.94 4.99 -5.88
N GLY A 53 -5.76 5.13 -6.48
CA GLY A 53 -5.58 4.99 -7.92
C GLY A 53 -5.97 3.60 -8.42
N MET A 54 -5.57 2.54 -7.69
CA MET A 54 -5.98 1.17 -8.00
C MET A 54 -7.49 0.98 -7.89
N GLY A 55 -8.13 1.52 -6.85
CA GLY A 55 -9.58 1.46 -6.68
C GLY A 55 -10.34 2.11 -7.83
N MET A 56 -9.88 3.28 -8.28
CA MET A 56 -10.47 3.98 -9.45
C MET A 56 -10.27 3.19 -10.74
N ALA A 57 -9.09 2.61 -10.97
CA ALA A 57 -8.80 1.79 -12.13
C ALA A 57 -9.68 0.54 -12.18
N ILE A 58 -9.88 -0.14 -11.04
CA ILE A 58 -10.73 -1.31 -10.93
C ILE A 58 -12.20 -0.95 -11.21
N SER A 59 -12.68 0.15 -10.64
CA SER A 59 -14.05 0.63 -10.86
C SER A 59 -14.29 0.91 -12.34
N GLY A 60 -13.39 1.68 -12.98
CA GLY A 60 -13.50 1.98 -14.42
C GLY A 60 -13.43 0.73 -15.30
N ALA A 61 -12.57 -0.22 -14.95
CA ALA A 61 -12.47 -1.49 -15.67
C ALA A 61 -13.75 -2.33 -15.54
N ALA A 62 -14.35 -2.38 -14.34
CA ALA A 62 -15.60 -3.10 -14.11
C ALA A 62 -16.76 -2.48 -14.92
N GLU A 63 -16.87 -1.16 -14.93
CA GLU A 63 -17.87 -0.45 -15.74
C GLU A 63 -17.66 -0.67 -17.24
N GLY A 64 -16.43 -0.62 -17.71
CA GLY A 64 -16.08 -0.87 -19.11
C GLY A 64 -16.44 -2.29 -19.53
N ALA A 65 -16.15 -3.28 -18.68
CA ALA A 65 -16.51 -4.68 -18.93
C ALA A 65 -18.03 -4.90 -18.94
N ALA A 66 -18.77 -4.21 -18.06
CA ALA A 66 -20.22 -4.30 -18.03
C ALA A 66 -20.87 -3.73 -19.28
N ARG A 67 -20.31 -2.64 -19.84
CA ARG A 67 -20.81 -2.01 -21.07
C ARG A 67 -20.43 -2.77 -22.33
N ASN A 68 -19.26 -3.39 -22.37
CA ASN A 68 -18.77 -4.15 -23.51
C ASN A 68 -18.06 -5.43 -23.05
N PRO A 69 -18.80 -6.52 -22.85
CA PRO A 69 -18.22 -7.81 -22.44
C PRO A 69 -17.16 -8.36 -23.41
N GLY A 70 -17.26 -8.01 -24.70
CA GLY A 70 -16.29 -8.43 -25.72
C GLY A 70 -14.91 -7.77 -25.55
N ALA A 71 -14.84 -6.61 -24.91
CA ALA A 71 -13.57 -5.93 -24.60
C ALA A 71 -12.88 -6.44 -23.34
N PHE A 72 -13.50 -7.34 -22.59
CA PHE A 72 -13.00 -7.82 -21.30
C PHE A 72 -11.54 -8.33 -21.33
N PRO A 73 -11.08 -9.10 -22.34
CA PRO A 73 -9.69 -9.53 -22.37
C PRO A 73 -8.69 -8.39 -22.44
N ALA A 74 -8.97 -7.34 -23.24
CA ALA A 74 -8.11 -6.16 -23.34
C ALA A 74 -8.15 -5.33 -22.07
N ILE A 75 -9.33 -5.12 -21.48
CA ILE A 75 -9.52 -4.41 -20.22
C ILE A 75 -8.76 -5.11 -19.09
N ARG A 76 -8.88 -6.44 -19.01
CA ARG A 76 -8.18 -7.25 -18.00
C ARG A 76 -6.66 -7.13 -18.13
N PHE A 77 -6.12 -7.19 -19.34
CA PHE A 77 -4.68 -7.04 -19.57
C PHE A 77 -4.20 -5.65 -19.12
N ALA A 78 -4.88 -4.60 -19.57
CA ALA A 78 -4.54 -3.23 -19.20
C ALA A 78 -4.66 -2.99 -17.69
N LEU A 79 -5.67 -3.56 -17.05
CA LEU A 79 -5.88 -3.46 -15.61
C LEU A 79 -4.74 -4.12 -14.82
N ILE A 80 -4.40 -5.37 -15.14
CA ILE A 80 -3.35 -6.09 -14.42
C ILE A 80 -2.01 -5.36 -14.58
N PHE A 81 -1.67 -4.95 -15.80
CA PHE A 81 -0.43 -4.25 -16.07
C PHE A 81 -0.38 -2.87 -15.39
N GLY A 82 -1.49 -2.11 -15.47
CA GLY A 82 -1.60 -0.81 -14.83
C GLY A 82 -1.53 -0.88 -13.29
N LEU A 83 -2.19 -1.86 -12.68
CA LEU A 83 -2.12 -2.06 -11.23
C LEU A 83 -0.70 -2.41 -10.77
N ALA A 84 0.01 -3.27 -11.51
CA ALA A 84 1.40 -3.62 -11.19
C ALA A 84 2.33 -2.39 -11.26
N LEU A 85 2.14 -1.50 -12.24
CA LEU A 85 2.91 -0.26 -12.34
C LEU A 85 2.60 0.71 -11.20
N ILE A 86 1.33 0.85 -10.81
CA ILE A 86 0.94 1.70 -9.68
C ILE A 86 1.55 1.16 -8.38
N GLU A 87 1.51 -0.15 -8.16
CA GLU A 87 2.09 -0.77 -6.97
C GLU A 87 3.61 -0.61 -6.92
N SER A 88 4.28 -0.63 -8.06
CA SER A 88 5.72 -0.39 -8.18
C SER A 88 6.13 1.00 -7.65
N LEU A 89 5.28 2.01 -7.77
CA LEU A 89 5.56 3.35 -7.23
C LEU A 89 5.62 3.34 -5.70
N ALA A 90 4.74 2.59 -5.04
CA ALA A 90 4.80 2.41 -3.59
C ALA A 90 6.06 1.64 -3.17
N LEU A 91 6.47 0.63 -3.95
CA LEU A 91 7.71 -0.11 -3.71
C LEU A 91 8.95 0.79 -3.87
N TYR A 92 8.99 1.71 -4.83
CA TYR A 92 10.08 2.68 -4.95
C TYR A 92 10.19 3.56 -3.70
N THR A 93 9.06 4.03 -3.16
CA THR A 93 9.05 4.80 -1.91
C THR A 93 9.61 3.96 -0.76
N LEU A 94 9.21 2.71 -0.66
CA LEU A 94 9.71 1.77 0.35
C LEU A 94 11.23 1.58 0.22
N VAL A 95 11.74 1.36 -0.98
CA VAL A 95 13.18 1.20 -1.24
C VAL A 95 13.95 2.45 -0.84
N ILE A 96 13.46 3.64 -1.19
CA ILE A 96 14.09 4.91 -0.80
C ILE A 96 14.15 5.03 0.73
N ILE A 97 13.09 4.67 1.43
CA ILE A 97 13.05 4.66 2.89
C ILE A 97 14.11 3.72 3.45
N PHE A 98 14.20 2.49 2.96
CA PHE A 98 15.20 1.53 3.41
C PHE A 98 16.64 2.00 3.17
N VAL A 99 16.91 2.63 2.05
CA VAL A 99 18.27 3.09 1.69
C VAL A 99 18.70 4.34 2.46
N LYS A 100 17.73 5.22 2.80
CA LYS A 100 18.03 6.54 3.40
C LYS A 100 17.83 6.61 4.90
N VAL A 101 17.14 5.65 5.50
CA VAL A 101 16.75 5.67 6.92
C VAL A 101 17.64 4.73 7.77
N GLN A 102 18.63 4.09 7.16
CA GLN A 102 19.63 3.28 7.88
C GLN A 102 20.73 4.14 8.50
#